data_bbfe3127fc9279afb93374bdb52eb3e0
#
_entry.id   bbfe3127fc9279afb93374bdb52eb3e0
#
_cell.length_a   1.000
_cell.length_b   1.000
_cell.length_c   1.000
_cell.angle_alpha   90.00
_cell.angle_beta   90.00
_cell.angle_gamma   90.00
#
_symmetry.space_group_name_H-M   'P 1'
#
loop_
_entity.id
_entity.type
_entity.pdbx_description
1 polymer ?
#
loop_
_entity_poly.entity_id
_entity_poly.type
_entity_poly.pdbx_seq_one_letter_code
_entity_poly.pdbx_strand_id
1 'polypeptide(L)'
;MFLTNKILKTIDSPINGKIEVVKSLAFGTYISIGGLTQSGGIVYEIWKKTLKRIARKNILVNKCLILGLGGGSVSKLVKQYWPDSYTTGVEIDKSMVKLGKEYLGLKDVEINVMDAYKFCMRSLKSKKQYDLIIVDLYIGDKYPEKFEYVEFIRTIKKILSKKGIVVFNRLYYDRKRKEALNFAKILEKKFEDVEYFHPEANLMLICSK
;
A
#
# COMPACT_ATOMS: atom_id res chain seq x y z
N MET A 1 -30.72 14.07 -4.98
CA MET A 1 -30.48 12.74 -5.62
C MET A 1 -29.46 12.01 -4.77
N PHE A 2 -29.87 11.08 -3.93
CA PHE A 2 -28.96 10.32 -3.09
C PHE A 2 -28.09 9.45 -3.98
N LEU A 3 -26.79 9.65 -3.95
CA LEU A 3 -25.79 8.77 -4.60
C LEU A 3 -25.84 7.42 -3.88
N THR A 4 -26.70 6.53 -4.35
CA THR A 4 -26.85 5.22 -3.71
C THR A 4 -25.67 4.32 -4.01
N ASN A 5 -24.92 3.99 -2.96
CA ASN A 5 -23.92 2.92 -3.03
C ASN A 5 -24.64 1.58 -3.12
N LYS A 6 -24.22 0.72 -4.06
CA LYS A 6 -24.75 -0.65 -4.21
C LYS A 6 -23.71 -1.65 -3.72
N ILE A 7 -24.06 -2.48 -2.75
CA ILE A 7 -23.23 -3.62 -2.34
C ILE A 7 -23.37 -4.70 -3.41
N LEU A 8 -22.26 -5.06 -4.03
CA LEU A 8 -22.20 -6.12 -5.06
C LEU A 8 -21.91 -7.49 -4.45
N LYS A 9 -21.12 -7.52 -3.38
CA LYS A 9 -20.69 -8.75 -2.71
C LYS A 9 -20.39 -8.46 -1.25
N THR A 10 -20.71 -9.42 -0.39
CA THR A 10 -20.27 -9.46 1.00
C THR A 10 -19.66 -10.82 1.28
N ILE A 11 -18.52 -10.85 1.95
CA ILE A 11 -17.88 -12.08 2.41
C ILE A 11 -17.30 -11.86 3.81
N ASP A 12 -17.11 -12.94 4.55
CA ASP A 12 -16.40 -12.94 5.83
C ASP A 12 -14.98 -13.45 5.63
N SER A 13 -14.01 -12.70 6.16
CA SER A 13 -12.60 -13.06 6.18
C SER A 13 -12.16 -13.33 7.62
N PRO A 14 -11.33 -14.36 7.86
CA PRO A 14 -10.77 -14.62 9.18
C PRO A 14 -9.78 -13.53 9.63
N ILE A 15 -9.32 -12.67 8.72
CA ILE A 15 -8.32 -11.61 8.98
C ILE A 15 -9.02 -10.25 9.11
N ASN A 16 -9.87 -9.91 8.15
CA ASN A 16 -10.48 -8.59 8.04
C ASN A 16 -11.96 -8.55 8.49
N GLY A 17 -12.53 -9.69 8.91
CA GLY A 17 -13.95 -9.77 9.23
C GLY A 17 -14.82 -9.56 7.98
N LYS A 18 -15.91 -8.81 8.12
CA LYS A 18 -16.82 -8.53 7.02
C LYS A 18 -16.19 -7.61 5.98
N ILE A 19 -16.07 -8.12 4.76
CA ILE A 19 -15.57 -7.38 3.59
C ILE A 19 -16.74 -7.17 2.61
N GLU A 20 -16.88 -5.95 2.12
CA GLU A 20 -17.91 -5.57 1.15
C GLU A 20 -17.28 -5.04 -0.13
N VAL A 21 -17.78 -5.49 -1.27
CA VAL A 21 -17.51 -4.87 -2.57
C VAL A 21 -18.67 -3.92 -2.87
N VAL A 22 -18.34 -2.66 -3.04
CA VAL A 22 -19.32 -1.59 -3.21
C VAL A 22 -19.13 -0.95 -4.57
N LYS A 23 -20.23 -0.67 -5.28
CA LYS A 23 -20.25 0.16 -6.48
C LYS A 23 -20.88 1.51 -6.15
N SER A 24 -20.15 2.57 -6.41
CA SER A 24 -20.56 3.96 -6.22
C SER A 24 -20.51 4.72 -7.54
N LEU A 25 -21.43 5.64 -7.76
CA LEU A 25 -21.36 6.53 -8.92
C LEU A 25 -20.19 7.50 -8.86
N ALA A 26 -19.83 7.96 -7.65
CA ALA A 26 -18.72 8.92 -7.47
C ALA A 26 -17.33 8.27 -7.53
N PHE A 27 -17.18 7.05 -6.98
CA PHE A 27 -15.87 6.44 -6.75
C PHE A 27 -15.66 5.12 -7.50
N GLY A 28 -16.61 4.71 -8.34
CA GLY A 28 -16.54 3.42 -9.04
C GLY A 28 -16.67 2.23 -8.09
N THR A 29 -16.03 1.12 -8.44
CA THR A 29 -16.04 -0.10 -7.59
C THR A 29 -14.87 -0.06 -6.62
N TYR A 30 -15.15 -0.39 -5.34
CA TYR A 30 -14.15 -0.45 -4.29
C TYR A 30 -14.45 -1.55 -3.28
N ILE A 31 -13.42 -1.95 -2.53
CA ILE A 31 -13.52 -2.90 -1.41
C ILE A 31 -13.51 -2.10 -0.11
N SER A 32 -14.45 -2.41 0.77
CA SER A 32 -14.65 -1.74 2.07
C SER A 32 -14.62 -2.73 3.22
N ILE A 33 -14.06 -2.31 4.35
CA ILE A 33 -14.03 -3.03 5.61
C ILE A 33 -14.47 -2.05 6.70
N GLY A 34 -15.55 -2.36 7.40
CA GLY A 34 -16.08 -1.48 8.46
C GLY A 34 -16.37 -0.04 7.98
N GLY A 35 -16.84 0.11 6.73
CA GLY A 35 -17.12 1.42 6.12
C GLY A 35 -15.89 2.15 5.57
N LEU A 36 -14.68 1.64 5.79
CA LEU A 36 -13.43 2.24 5.28
C LEU A 36 -13.01 1.60 3.95
N THR A 37 -12.73 2.40 2.95
CA THR A 37 -12.21 1.92 1.67
C THR A 37 -10.79 1.37 1.84
N GLN A 38 -10.59 0.11 1.43
CA GLN A 38 -9.29 -0.57 1.48
C GLN A 38 -8.63 -0.68 0.10
N SER A 39 -9.41 -0.69 -0.96
CA SER A 39 -8.88 -0.79 -2.33
C SER A 39 -9.90 -0.27 -3.33
N GLY A 40 -9.47 0.39 -4.40
CA GLY A 40 -10.33 1.13 -5.31
C GLY A 40 -10.74 2.49 -4.73
N GLY A 41 -11.75 3.12 -5.31
CA GLY A 41 -12.34 4.36 -4.79
C GLY A 41 -11.33 5.44 -4.46
N ILE A 42 -11.48 6.06 -3.28
CA ILE A 42 -10.58 7.12 -2.81
C ILE A 42 -9.13 6.65 -2.61
N VAL A 43 -8.91 5.39 -2.24
CA VAL A 43 -7.55 4.83 -2.06
C VAL A 43 -6.80 4.83 -3.40
N TYR A 44 -7.50 4.54 -4.51
CA TYR A 44 -6.90 4.65 -5.84
C TYR A 44 -6.44 6.08 -6.14
N GLU A 45 -7.23 7.10 -5.83
CA GLU A 45 -6.88 8.50 -6.07
C GLU A 45 -5.72 8.99 -5.19
N ILE A 46 -5.68 8.57 -3.92
CA ILE A 46 -4.58 8.83 -2.99
C ILE A 46 -3.26 8.31 -3.57
N TRP A 47 -3.23 7.04 -3.97
CA TRP A 47 -2.03 6.42 -4.53
C TRP A 47 -1.67 6.97 -5.92
N LYS A 48 -2.66 7.31 -6.74
CA LYS A 48 -2.43 7.95 -8.04
C LYS A 48 -1.70 9.28 -7.90
N LYS A 49 -2.15 10.15 -6.96
CA LYS A 49 -1.46 11.41 -6.65
C LYS A 49 -0.03 11.15 -6.16
N THR A 50 0.15 10.17 -5.30
CA THR A 50 1.45 9.81 -4.71
C THR A 50 2.42 9.27 -5.77
N LEU A 51 2.01 8.29 -6.56
CA LEU A 51 2.88 7.68 -7.57
C LEU A 51 3.17 8.65 -8.73
N LYS A 52 2.22 9.52 -9.10
CA LYS A 52 2.47 10.61 -10.05
C LYS A 52 3.56 11.56 -9.56
N ARG A 53 3.58 11.89 -8.26
CA ARG A 53 4.63 12.71 -7.65
C ARG A 53 6.00 12.04 -7.72
N ILE A 54 6.06 10.73 -7.44
CA ILE A 54 7.30 9.94 -7.51
C ILE A 54 7.78 9.81 -8.95
N ALA A 55 6.89 9.55 -9.90
CA ALA A 55 7.24 9.41 -11.32
C ALA A 55 7.87 10.69 -11.89
N ARG A 56 7.48 11.88 -11.41
CA ARG A 56 8.09 13.15 -11.79
C ARG A 56 9.57 13.30 -11.36
N LYS A 57 10.04 12.46 -10.45
CA LYS A 57 11.46 12.43 -10.06
C LYS A 57 12.33 11.67 -11.06
N ASN A 58 11.73 11.16 -12.17
CA ASN A 58 12.39 10.40 -13.24
C ASN A 58 13.21 9.20 -12.74
N ILE A 59 12.69 8.52 -11.72
CA ILE A 59 13.34 7.30 -11.20
C ILE A 59 13.05 6.12 -12.11
N LEU A 60 14.07 5.27 -12.30
CA LEU A 60 13.91 3.99 -12.96
C LEU A 60 13.41 2.95 -11.95
N VAL A 61 12.28 2.32 -12.23
CA VAL A 61 11.70 1.26 -11.41
C VAL A 61 11.62 -0.03 -12.21
N ASN A 62 12.61 -0.90 -12.06
CA ASN A 62 12.60 -2.24 -12.66
C ASN A 62 11.88 -3.25 -11.75
N LYS A 63 12.01 -3.09 -10.42
CA LYS A 63 11.41 -3.98 -9.43
C LYS A 63 10.64 -3.18 -8.39
N CYS A 64 9.32 -3.44 -8.31
CA CYS A 64 8.44 -2.85 -7.32
C CYS A 64 7.95 -3.91 -6.32
N LEU A 65 7.97 -3.59 -5.04
CA LEU A 65 7.38 -4.40 -3.97
C LEU A 65 6.21 -3.64 -3.34
N ILE A 66 5.05 -4.28 -3.27
CA ILE A 66 3.86 -3.75 -2.62
C ILE A 66 3.56 -4.62 -1.40
N LEU A 67 3.72 -4.07 -0.20
CA LEU A 67 3.35 -4.67 1.07
C LEU A 67 1.98 -4.15 1.48
N GLY A 68 0.98 -5.04 1.49
CA GLY A 68 -0.43 -4.70 1.55
C GLY A 68 -1.00 -4.48 0.14
N LEU A 69 -1.05 -5.57 -0.65
CA LEU A 69 -1.54 -5.49 -2.03
C LEU A 69 -3.04 -5.15 -2.10
N GLY A 70 -3.81 -5.58 -1.09
CA GLY A 70 -5.24 -5.41 -1.06
C GLY A 70 -5.91 -5.99 -2.31
N GLY A 71 -6.82 -5.23 -2.90
CA GLY A 71 -7.47 -5.57 -4.18
C GLY A 71 -6.68 -5.16 -5.42
N GLY A 72 -5.42 -4.69 -5.29
CA GLY A 72 -4.54 -4.43 -6.42
C GLY A 72 -4.60 -3.02 -7.04
N SER A 73 -5.23 -2.06 -6.38
CA SER A 73 -5.30 -0.68 -6.90
C SER A 73 -3.92 -0.09 -7.18
N VAL A 74 -2.99 -0.33 -6.26
CA VAL A 74 -1.62 0.19 -6.34
C VAL A 74 -0.82 -0.49 -7.46
N SER A 75 -0.95 -1.83 -7.63
CA SER A 75 -0.23 -2.54 -8.69
C SER A 75 -0.64 -2.06 -10.09
N LYS A 76 -1.92 -1.75 -10.28
CA LYS A 76 -2.43 -1.17 -11.52
C LYS A 76 -1.79 0.21 -11.81
N LEU A 77 -1.66 1.04 -10.79
CA LEU A 77 -1.00 2.35 -10.91
C LEU A 77 0.51 2.22 -11.17
N VAL A 78 1.18 1.27 -10.51
CA VAL A 78 2.60 0.98 -10.77
C VAL A 78 2.81 0.63 -12.25
N LYS A 79 1.98 -0.24 -12.81
CA LYS A 79 2.03 -0.59 -14.24
C LYS A 79 1.72 0.59 -15.17
N GLN A 80 0.91 1.54 -14.74
CA GLN A 80 0.63 2.74 -15.51
C GLN A 80 1.85 3.68 -15.59
N TYR A 81 2.60 3.86 -14.51
CA TYR A 81 3.75 4.76 -14.47
C TYR A 81 5.08 4.08 -14.86
N TRP A 82 5.19 2.78 -14.63
CA TRP A 82 6.38 1.96 -14.94
C TRP A 82 5.93 0.63 -15.58
N PRO A 83 5.53 0.62 -16.85
CA PRO A 83 4.90 -0.53 -17.52
C PRO A 83 5.80 -1.77 -17.51
N ASP A 84 7.11 -1.58 -17.63
CA ASP A 84 8.09 -2.67 -17.71
C ASP A 84 8.55 -3.18 -16.33
N SER A 85 8.06 -2.57 -15.25
CA SER A 85 8.46 -2.97 -13.90
C SER A 85 7.95 -4.37 -13.56
N TYR A 86 8.80 -5.19 -12.93
CA TYR A 86 8.38 -6.43 -12.29
C TYR A 86 7.80 -6.12 -10.92
N THR A 87 6.51 -6.34 -10.77
CA THR A 87 5.79 -5.98 -9.54
C THR A 87 5.50 -7.24 -8.72
N THR A 88 5.94 -7.24 -7.47
CA THR A 88 5.63 -8.26 -6.46
C THR A 88 4.66 -7.66 -5.44
N GLY A 89 3.52 -8.31 -5.25
CA GLY A 89 2.51 -7.94 -4.25
C GLY A 89 2.46 -8.95 -3.11
N VAL A 90 2.43 -8.46 -1.89
CA VAL A 90 2.28 -9.27 -0.67
C VAL A 90 0.98 -8.88 0.02
N GLU A 91 0.13 -9.88 0.26
CA GLU A 91 -1.16 -9.70 0.93
C GLU A 91 -1.38 -10.85 1.90
N ILE A 92 -1.82 -10.54 3.10
CA ILE A 92 -2.05 -11.57 4.11
C ILE A 92 -3.41 -12.23 3.95
N ASP A 93 -4.39 -11.48 3.43
CA ASP A 93 -5.77 -11.96 3.26
C ASP A 93 -6.04 -12.45 1.83
N LYS A 94 -6.15 -13.76 1.68
CA LYS A 94 -6.51 -14.39 0.40
C LYS A 94 -7.85 -13.89 -0.16
N SER A 95 -8.77 -13.47 0.73
CA SER A 95 -10.08 -12.95 0.34
C SER A 95 -9.96 -11.62 -0.40
N MET A 96 -9.06 -10.73 0.05
CA MET A 96 -8.76 -9.46 -0.63
C MET A 96 -8.24 -9.69 -2.04
N VAL A 97 -7.31 -10.64 -2.21
CA VAL A 97 -6.77 -11.01 -3.53
C VAL A 97 -7.86 -11.55 -4.45
N LYS A 98 -8.75 -12.43 -3.93
CA LYS A 98 -9.86 -12.98 -4.70
C LYS A 98 -10.80 -11.87 -5.19
N LEU A 99 -11.24 -11.00 -4.29
CA LEU A 99 -12.13 -9.88 -4.64
C LEU A 99 -11.43 -8.88 -5.59
N GLY A 100 -10.14 -8.65 -5.42
CA GLY A 100 -9.36 -7.81 -6.32
C GLY A 100 -9.34 -8.32 -7.75
N LYS A 101 -9.16 -9.64 -7.94
CA LYS A 101 -9.21 -10.30 -9.26
C LYS A 101 -10.60 -10.22 -9.87
N GLU A 102 -11.64 -10.45 -9.07
CA GLU A 102 -13.01 -10.54 -9.54
C GLU A 102 -13.63 -9.17 -9.86
N TYR A 103 -13.35 -8.14 -9.05
CA TYR A 103 -14.04 -6.85 -9.14
C TYR A 103 -13.18 -5.65 -9.50
N LEU A 104 -11.85 -5.69 -9.25
CA LEU A 104 -10.95 -4.54 -9.46
C LEU A 104 -9.94 -4.76 -10.57
N GLY A 105 -9.97 -5.93 -11.24
CA GLY A 105 -9.06 -6.23 -12.36
C GLY A 105 -7.61 -6.41 -11.92
N LEU A 106 -7.38 -6.99 -10.73
CA LEU A 106 -6.04 -7.34 -10.25
C LEU A 106 -5.39 -8.37 -11.15
N LYS A 107 -4.33 -7.99 -11.84
CA LYS A 107 -3.51 -8.81 -12.76
C LYS A 107 -2.10 -8.25 -12.89
N ASP A 108 -1.25 -8.90 -13.65
CA ASP A 108 0.11 -8.46 -14.00
C ASP A 108 1.00 -8.16 -12.78
N VAL A 109 0.84 -8.94 -11.71
CA VAL A 109 1.60 -8.84 -10.47
C VAL A 109 1.89 -10.25 -9.91
N GLU A 110 3.12 -10.49 -9.47
CA GLU A 110 3.44 -11.70 -8.70
C GLU A 110 2.82 -11.60 -7.30
N ILE A 111 1.87 -12.47 -6.98
CA ILE A 111 1.13 -12.41 -5.72
C ILE A 111 1.68 -13.42 -4.71
N ASN A 112 2.06 -12.93 -3.54
CA ASN A 112 2.49 -13.74 -2.40
C ASN A 112 1.48 -13.58 -1.26
N VAL A 113 0.67 -14.62 -1.00
CA VAL A 113 -0.28 -14.63 0.12
C VAL A 113 0.44 -15.03 1.39
N MET A 114 0.94 -14.04 2.13
CA MET A 114 1.68 -14.24 3.38
C MET A 114 1.85 -12.94 4.17
N ASP A 115 2.37 -13.07 5.39
CA ASP A 115 2.73 -11.93 6.23
C ASP A 115 3.88 -11.12 5.62
N ALA A 116 3.73 -9.78 5.58
CA ALA A 116 4.68 -8.87 4.98
C ALA A 116 6.06 -8.88 5.66
N TYR A 117 6.10 -9.00 6.99
CA TYR A 117 7.37 -9.08 7.73
C TYR A 117 8.15 -10.34 7.33
N LYS A 118 7.47 -11.49 7.29
CA LYS A 118 8.08 -12.76 6.85
C LYS A 118 8.59 -12.68 5.42
N PHE A 119 7.85 -12.02 4.53
CA PHE A 119 8.28 -11.79 3.14
C PHE A 119 9.55 -10.94 3.08
N CYS A 120 9.61 -9.82 3.82
CA CYS A 120 10.78 -8.96 3.85
C CYS A 120 12.03 -9.69 4.37
N MET A 121 11.88 -10.53 5.40
CA MET A 121 12.98 -11.35 5.91
C MET A 121 13.48 -12.37 4.90
N ARG A 122 12.59 -12.97 4.10
CA ARG A 122 12.98 -13.86 2.98
C ARG A 122 13.73 -13.09 1.89
N SER A 123 13.24 -11.91 1.51
CA SER A 123 13.88 -11.04 0.52
C SER A 123 15.29 -10.63 0.97
N LEU A 124 15.45 -10.30 2.25
CA LEU A 124 16.76 -9.97 2.83
C LEU A 124 17.74 -11.15 2.75
N LYS A 125 17.31 -12.35 3.14
CA LYS A 125 18.12 -13.57 3.05
C LYS A 125 18.54 -13.89 1.62
N SER A 126 17.65 -13.70 0.64
CA SER A 126 17.93 -13.95 -0.79
C SER A 126 18.59 -12.75 -1.49
N LYS A 127 18.98 -11.71 -0.76
CA LYS A 127 19.62 -10.48 -1.28
C LYS A 127 18.81 -9.80 -2.40
N LYS A 128 17.47 -9.99 -2.42
CA LYS A 128 16.59 -9.29 -3.35
C LYS A 128 16.53 -7.81 -2.99
N GLN A 129 16.58 -6.96 -4.02
CA GLN A 129 16.42 -5.51 -3.86
C GLN A 129 15.32 -5.00 -4.77
N TYR A 130 14.68 -3.90 -4.35
CA TYR A 130 13.58 -3.26 -5.03
C TYR A 130 13.84 -1.77 -5.22
N ASP A 131 13.45 -1.21 -6.36
CA ASP A 131 13.64 0.19 -6.68
C ASP A 131 12.50 1.05 -6.12
N LEU A 132 11.32 0.47 -6.00
CA LEU A 132 10.17 1.07 -5.34
C LEU A 132 9.57 0.08 -4.34
N ILE A 133 9.45 0.51 -3.09
CA ILE A 133 8.74 -0.25 -2.05
C ILE A 133 7.54 0.57 -1.59
N ILE A 134 6.37 -0.04 -1.58
CA ILE A 134 5.12 0.54 -1.11
C ILE A 134 4.69 -0.20 0.15
N VAL A 135 4.49 0.52 1.23
CA VAL A 135 4.09 -0.02 2.54
C VAL A 135 2.71 0.53 2.89
N ASP A 136 1.69 -0.29 2.67
CA ASP A 136 0.28 0.03 2.89
C ASP A 136 -0.37 -1.07 3.74
N LEU A 137 0.09 -1.21 4.97
CA LEU A 137 -0.20 -2.34 5.87
C LEU A 137 -1.26 -1.95 6.91
N TYR A 138 -2.52 -2.16 6.56
CA TYR A 138 -3.65 -1.92 7.44
C TYR A 138 -4.52 -3.16 7.61
N ILE A 139 -5.16 -3.27 8.78
CA ILE A 139 -6.29 -4.16 9.06
C ILE A 139 -7.43 -3.25 9.52
N GLY A 140 -8.37 -2.96 8.63
CA GLY A 140 -9.34 -1.88 8.82
C GLY A 140 -8.63 -0.52 8.94
N ASP A 141 -8.74 0.16 10.09
CA ASP A 141 -8.07 1.43 10.40
C ASP A 141 -6.81 1.28 11.27
N LYS A 142 -6.43 0.04 11.60
CA LYS A 142 -5.30 -0.25 12.49
C LYS A 142 -4.04 -0.52 11.69
N TYR A 143 -2.97 0.19 12.02
CA TYR A 143 -1.63 -0.11 11.52
C TYR A 143 -0.94 -1.02 12.54
N PRO A 144 -0.54 -2.26 12.18
CA PRO A 144 0.05 -3.18 13.16
C PRO A 144 1.42 -2.72 13.63
N GLU A 145 1.62 -2.60 14.95
CA GLU A 145 2.81 -2.04 15.60
C GLU A 145 4.14 -2.66 15.12
N LYS A 146 4.15 -3.95 14.81
CA LYS A 146 5.36 -4.64 14.31
C LYS A 146 5.99 -4.01 13.08
N PHE A 147 5.21 -3.25 12.30
CA PHE A 147 5.69 -2.54 11.11
C PHE A 147 6.22 -1.13 11.43
N GLU A 148 6.11 -0.69 12.69
CA GLU A 148 6.73 0.52 13.22
C GLU A 148 8.08 0.22 13.90
N TYR A 149 8.38 -1.04 14.18
CA TYR A 149 9.63 -1.42 14.84
C TYR A 149 10.85 -1.11 13.98
N VAL A 150 11.90 -0.66 14.63
CA VAL A 150 13.18 -0.28 13.97
C VAL A 150 13.75 -1.43 13.14
N GLU A 151 13.55 -2.67 13.57
CA GLU A 151 14.01 -3.88 12.86
C GLU A 151 13.32 -4.04 11.50
N PHE A 152 12.01 -3.76 11.42
CA PHE A 152 11.28 -3.80 10.16
C PHE A 152 11.77 -2.68 9.22
N ILE A 153 11.91 -1.44 9.75
CA ILE A 153 12.39 -0.29 8.98
C ILE A 153 13.81 -0.54 8.45
N ARG A 154 14.70 -1.11 9.28
CA ARG A 154 16.05 -1.51 8.85
C ARG A 154 16.01 -2.57 7.76
N THR A 155 15.10 -3.53 7.86
CA THR A 155 14.91 -4.58 6.84
C THR A 155 14.46 -3.96 5.53
N ILE A 156 13.45 -3.08 5.56
CA ILE A 156 13.01 -2.31 4.38
C ILE A 156 14.18 -1.55 3.76
N LYS A 157 14.96 -0.80 4.56
CA LYS A 157 16.12 -0.07 4.06
C LYS A 157 17.15 -0.99 3.40
N LYS A 158 17.40 -2.19 3.92
CA LYS A 158 18.36 -3.17 3.35
C LYS A 158 17.90 -3.77 2.03
N ILE A 159 16.60 -4.04 1.87
CA ILE A 159 16.03 -4.56 0.61
C ILE A 159 15.69 -3.47 -0.41
N LEU A 160 15.81 -2.19 -0.03
CA LEU A 160 15.72 -1.05 -0.94
C LEU A 160 17.02 -0.92 -1.73
N SER A 161 16.95 -0.72 -3.05
CA SER A 161 18.13 -0.48 -3.90
C SER A 161 18.78 0.87 -3.56
N LYS A 162 20.02 1.09 -4.00
CA LYS A 162 20.81 2.29 -3.64
C LYS A 162 20.11 3.61 -4.01
N LYS A 163 19.40 3.63 -5.13
CA LYS A 163 18.63 4.80 -5.61
C LYS A 163 17.12 4.59 -5.46
N GLY A 164 16.71 3.61 -4.66
CA GLY A 164 15.32 3.24 -4.48
C GLY A 164 14.56 4.22 -3.59
N ILE A 165 13.25 4.18 -3.74
CA ILE A 165 12.30 4.94 -2.91
C ILE A 165 11.39 3.97 -2.17
N VAL A 166 11.15 4.21 -0.89
CA VAL A 166 10.08 3.56 -0.14
C VAL A 166 9.04 4.58 0.28
N VAL A 167 7.77 4.19 0.16
CA VAL A 167 6.63 5.02 0.60
C VAL A 167 5.88 4.29 1.70
N PHE A 168 5.71 4.95 2.84
CA PHE A 168 4.87 4.47 3.92
C PHE A 168 3.57 5.27 3.93
N ASN A 169 2.43 4.59 3.82
CA ASN A 169 1.12 5.18 3.95
C ASN A 169 0.71 5.24 5.42
N ARG A 170 0.30 6.42 5.89
CA ARG A 170 -0.26 6.61 7.24
C ARG A 170 -1.58 7.36 7.15
N LEU A 171 -2.58 6.88 7.88
CA LEU A 171 -3.82 7.64 8.08
C LEU A 171 -3.50 8.93 8.86
N TYR A 172 -4.09 10.06 8.42
CA TYR A 172 -3.72 11.40 8.93
C TYR A 172 -4.96 12.24 9.27
N TYR A 173 -5.78 11.70 10.17
CA TYR A 173 -6.95 12.39 10.73
C TYR A 173 -7.03 12.14 12.24
N ASP A 174 -7.66 13.03 12.99
CA ASP A 174 -7.85 12.95 14.43
C ASP A 174 -6.57 12.50 15.19
N ARG A 175 -6.68 11.52 16.08
CA ARG A 175 -5.56 10.94 16.84
C ARG A 175 -4.49 10.27 15.96
N LYS A 176 -4.87 9.80 14.77
CA LYS A 176 -3.94 9.19 13.80
C LYS A 176 -2.84 10.14 13.34
N ARG A 177 -3.08 11.47 13.36
CA ARG A 177 -2.06 12.48 13.04
C ARG A 177 -0.84 12.36 13.94
N LYS A 178 -1.05 12.23 15.25
CA LYS A 178 0.04 12.10 16.21
C LYS A 178 0.83 10.82 15.99
N GLU A 179 0.14 9.70 15.76
CA GLU A 179 0.76 8.40 15.45
C GLU A 179 1.62 8.51 14.19
N ALA A 180 1.08 9.09 13.10
CA ALA A 180 1.79 9.27 11.83
C ALA A 180 3.04 10.15 11.97
N LEU A 181 2.96 11.27 12.71
CA LEU A 181 4.10 12.17 12.94
C LEU A 181 5.17 11.53 13.84
N ASN A 182 4.78 10.75 14.84
CA ASN A 182 5.74 10.00 15.66
C ASN A 182 6.48 8.96 14.80
N PHE A 183 5.78 8.26 13.93
CA PHE A 183 6.41 7.33 12.99
C PHE A 183 7.34 8.03 12.01
N ALA A 184 6.97 9.20 11.49
CA ALA A 184 7.81 10.00 10.61
C ALA A 184 9.16 10.34 11.27
N LYS A 185 9.17 10.75 12.55
CA LYS A 185 10.40 11.02 13.32
C LYS A 185 11.32 9.80 13.44
N ILE A 186 10.76 8.59 13.43
CA ILE A 186 11.56 7.35 13.41
C ILE A 186 12.21 7.19 12.04
N LEU A 187 11.48 7.46 10.96
CA LEU A 187 11.99 7.37 9.60
C LEU A 187 13.10 8.40 9.33
N GLU A 188 12.95 9.65 9.79
CA GLU A 188 13.98 10.71 9.67
C GLU A 188 15.34 10.31 10.27
N LYS A 189 15.33 9.48 11.32
CA LYS A 189 16.55 8.94 11.93
C LYS A 189 17.16 7.77 11.13
N LYS A 190 16.47 7.25 10.13
CA LYS A 190 16.87 6.02 9.41
C LYS A 190 17.12 6.25 7.92
N PHE A 191 16.48 7.21 7.31
CA PHE A 191 16.62 7.55 5.90
C PHE A 191 17.34 8.89 5.74
N GLU A 192 17.97 9.11 4.58
CA GLU A 192 18.68 10.35 4.29
C GLU A 192 17.73 11.50 4.00
N ASP A 193 16.60 11.18 3.34
CA ASP A 193 15.55 12.13 3.03
C ASP A 193 14.18 11.51 3.31
N VAL A 194 13.28 12.30 3.91
CA VAL A 194 11.89 11.92 4.20
C VAL A 194 10.97 13.06 3.77
N GLU A 195 10.34 12.89 2.64
CA GLU A 195 9.38 13.84 2.11
C GLU A 195 7.98 13.54 2.64
N TYR A 196 7.28 14.58 3.12
CA TYR A 196 5.92 14.53 3.63
C TYR A 196 4.96 14.95 2.53
N PHE A 197 4.07 14.07 2.11
CA PHE A 197 3.04 14.37 1.13
C PHE A 197 1.66 14.01 1.68
N HIS A 198 0.70 14.94 1.61
CA HIS A 198 -0.62 14.82 2.22
C HIS A 198 -1.73 14.73 1.15
N PRO A 199 -1.95 13.57 0.54
CA PRO A 199 -3.11 13.36 -0.33
C PRO A 199 -4.32 12.99 0.53
N GLU A 200 -5.37 13.82 0.50
CA GLU A 200 -6.61 13.62 1.24
C GLU A 200 -6.36 13.48 2.76
N ALA A 201 -6.91 12.44 3.39
CA ALA A 201 -6.77 12.15 4.81
C ALA A 201 -5.57 11.23 5.14
N ASN A 202 -4.55 11.21 4.29
CA ASN A 202 -3.35 10.38 4.46
C ASN A 202 -2.08 11.23 4.52
N LEU A 203 -1.07 10.70 5.17
CA LEU A 203 0.31 11.16 5.12
C LEU A 203 1.15 10.08 4.43
N MET A 204 1.69 10.41 3.27
CA MET A 204 2.65 9.58 2.55
C MET A 204 4.06 10.03 2.92
N LEU A 205 4.81 9.16 3.58
CA LEU A 205 6.21 9.39 3.93
C LEU A 205 7.07 8.74 2.84
N ILE A 206 7.60 9.58 1.95
CA ILE A 206 8.40 9.16 0.80
C ILE A 206 9.86 9.27 1.19
N CYS A 207 10.53 8.11 1.35
CA CYS A 207 11.88 8.05 1.89
C CYS A 207 12.87 7.58 0.83
N SER A 208 14.05 8.21 0.78
CA SER A 208 15.21 7.77 0.00
C SER A 208 16.37 7.37 0.90
N LYS A 209 17.27 6.52 0.34
CA LYS A 209 18.40 5.89 1.05
C LYS A 209 19.60 6.81 1.03
#